data_31149ae09ed835339c29d7c24f96484d
#
_entry.id   31149ae09ed835339c29d7c24f96484d
#
_cell.length_a   1.000
_cell.length_b   1.000
_cell.length_c   1.000
_cell.angle_alpha   90.00
_cell.angle_beta   90.00
_cell.angle_gamma   90.00
#
_symmetry.space_group_name_H-M   'P 1'
#
loop_
_entity.id
_entity.type
_entity.pdbx_description
1 polymer ?
#
loop_
_entity_poly.entity_id
_entity_poly.type
_entity_poly.pdbx_seq_one_letter_code
_entity_poly.pdbx_strand_id
1 'polypeptide(L)'
;MSARIGVVTFPGSLDDADAARAVTIAGGQAVSLWHGDDDVKNVDAVVLPGGFSYGDYLRCGAIARFAPVMGTIIDAAHRGMPVFGICNGFQILCETHLLPGALTRNDHLHFVCRDQKLRIENTASDWTLDFTPGQEIVIPLKNGEGGYVADEDTLDRLEGDGRVIARYLDVNPNGSRRDIAGITNERGNVVGLMPHPEHAVESLTGPSTDGLIFFASALSSLMAGAGR
;
A
#
# COMPACT_ATOMS: atom_id res chain seq x y z
N MET A 1 3.11 -18.17 -17.33
CA MET A 1 4.30 -17.47 -16.78
C MET A 1 3.89 -16.88 -15.44
N SER A 2 4.77 -16.84 -14.45
CA SER A 2 4.50 -16.21 -13.16
C SER A 2 4.39 -14.70 -13.35
N ALA A 3 3.42 -14.04 -12.71
CA ALA A 3 3.28 -12.59 -12.74
C ALA A 3 4.52 -11.91 -12.14
N ARG A 4 4.97 -10.83 -12.76
CA ARG A 4 6.16 -10.07 -12.40
C ARG A 4 5.74 -8.83 -11.61
N ILE A 5 6.12 -8.75 -10.35
CA ILE A 5 5.77 -7.62 -9.48
C ILE A 5 7.03 -6.82 -9.15
N GLY A 6 7.06 -5.57 -9.58
CA GLY A 6 8.14 -4.65 -9.29
C GLY A 6 8.09 -4.17 -7.84
N VAL A 7 9.22 -4.20 -7.15
CA VAL A 7 9.37 -3.63 -5.80
C VAL A 7 10.37 -2.51 -5.89
N VAL A 8 9.92 -1.29 -5.55
CA VAL A 8 10.77 -0.09 -5.68
C VAL A 8 11.66 0.06 -4.45
N THR A 9 12.95 0.33 -4.68
CA THR A 9 13.88 0.71 -3.62
C THR A 9 14.24 2.18 -3.77
N PHE A 10 13.86 3.00 -2.78
CA PHE A 10 14.34 4.38 -2.62
C PHE A 10 15.50 4.44 -1.61
N PRO A 11 16.36 5.47 -1.64
CA PRO A 11 17.25 5.74 -0.52
C PRO A 11 16.42 5.88 0.77
N GLY A 12 16.62 4.98 1.74
CA GLY A 12 15.85 4.94 2.98
C GLY A 12 14.62 4.02 2.97
N SER A 13 14.37 3.25 1.90
CA SER A 13 13.45 2.10 1.97
C SER A 13 13.99 1.08 2.98
N LEU A 14 13.11 0.50 3.80
CA LEU A 14 13.47 -0.50 4.79
C LEU A 14 12.79 -1.85 4.54
N ASP A 15 11.62 -1.85 3.92
CA ASP A 15 10.75 -3.02 3.79
C ASP A 15 10.69 -3.55 2.34
N ASP A 16 11.60 -3.12 1.47
CA ASP A 16 11.67 -3.58 0.07
C ASP A 16 12.02 -5.06 -0.03
N ALA A 17 12.93 -5.55 0.81
CA ALA A 17 13.27 -6.98 0.88
C ALA A 17 12.09 -7.82 1.38
N ASP A 18 11.36 -7.35 2.39
CA ASP A 18 10.19 -8.03 2.93
C ASP A 18 9.02 -8.03 1.94
N ALA A 19 8.80 -6.93 1.23
CA ALA A 19 7.81 -6.86 0.15
C ALA A 19 8.16 -7.83 -1.00
N ALA A 20 9.44 -7.92 -1.41
CA ALA A 20 9.89 -8.87 -2.42
C ALA A 20 9.70 -10.33 -1.97
N ARG A 21 9.96 -10.60 -0.69
CA ARG A 21 9.71 -11.90 -0.07
C ARG A 21 8.22 -12.23 -0.06
N ALA A 22 7.35 -11.29 0.32
CA ALA A 22 5.90 -11.47 0.32
C ALA A 22 5.37 -11.81 -1.08
N VAL A 23 5.82 -11.10 -2.12
CA VAL A 23 5.52 -11.41 -3.52
C VAL A 23 5.93 -12.84 -3.88
N THR A 24 7.11 -13.27 -3.45
CA THR A 24 7.63 -14.63 -3.74
C THR A 24 6.81 -15.70 -3.02
N ILE A 25 6.46 -15.49 -1.75
CA ILE A 25 5.63 -16.43 -0.97
C ILE A 25 4.23 -16.55 -1.59
N ALA A 26 3.67 -15.45 -2.12
CA ALA A 26 2.38 -15.48 -2.83
C ALA A 26 2.45 -16.22 -4.18
N GLY A 27 3.64 -16.54 -4.70
CA GLY A 27 3.84 -17.23 -5.98
C GLY A 27 4.15 -16.32 -7.17
N GLY A 28 4.35 -15.03 -6.94
CA GLY A 28 4.81 -14.05 -7.94
C GLY A 28 6.32 -14.05 -8.13
N GLN A 29 6.79 -13.36 -9.16
CA GLN A 29 8.20 -13.07 -9.39
C GLN A 29 8.49 -11.62 -8.96
N ALA A 30 9.24 -11.43 -7.88
CA ALA A 30 9.70 -10.11 -7.46
C ALA A 30 10.79 -9.58 -8.41
N VAL A 31 10.66 -8.32 -8.82
CA VAL A 31 11.62 -7.61 -9.69
C VAL A 31 12.05 -6.34 -8.98
N SER A 32 13.34 -6.19 -8.69
CA SER A 32 13.86 -4.97 -8.07
C SER A 32 13.83 -3.80 -9.06
N LEU A 33 13.23 -2.69 -8.63
CA LEU A 33 13.19 -1.41 -9.34
C LEU A 33 13.95 -0.37 -8.52
N TRP A 34 14.97 0.23 -9.12
CA TRP A 34 15.74 1.27 -8.46
C TRP A 34 15.12 2.65 -8.72
N HIS A 35 15.02 3.48 -7.71
CA HIS A 35 14.38 4.81 -7.79
C HIS A 35 14.93 5.71 -8.91
N GLY A 36 16.22 5.54 -9.24
CA GLY A 36 16.92 6.33 -10.27
C GLY A 36 16.71 5.84 -11.70
N ASP A 37 16.11 4.64 -11.87
CA ASP A 37 15.78 4.11 -13.20
C ASP A 37 14.45 4.74 -13.67
N ASP A 38 14.29 4.89 -14.98
CA ASP A 38 13.04 5.35 -15.62
C ASP A 38 12.25 4.19 -16.27
N ASP A 39 12.74 2.97 -16.13
CA ASP A 39 12.15 1.73 -16.66
C ASP A 39 11.60 0.85 -15.53
N VAL A 40 10.36 0.43 -15.65
CA VAL A 40 9.70 -0.54 -14.75
C VAL A 40 9.91 -2.00 -15.19
N LYS A 41 10.84 -2.29 -16.10
CA LYS A 41 11.32 -3.64 -16.48
C LYS A 41 10.21 -4.61 -16.89
N ASN A 42 9.15 -4.11 -17.55
CA ASN A 42 7.99 -4.90 -17.99
C ASN A 42 7.36 -5.72 -16.87
N VAL A 43 7.15 -5.12 -15.70
CA VAL A 43 6.40 -5.73 -14.61
C VAL A 43 4.90 -5.58 -14.82
N ASP A 44 4.13 -6.49 -14.24
CA ASP A 44 2.67 -6.52 -14.34
C ASP A 44 1.99 -5.69 -13.24
N ALA A 45 2.67 -5.49 -12.10
CA ALA A 45 2.23 -4.67 -10.97
C ALA A 45 3.42 -4.08 -10.22
N VAL A 46 3.20 -3.09 -9.35
CA VAL A 46 4.25 -2.42 -8.58
C VAL A 46 3.88 -2.34 -7.10
N VAL A 47 4.87 -2.57 -6.23
CA VAL A 47 4.81 -2.29 -4.79
C VAL A 47 5.77 -1.16 -4.45
N LEU A 48 5.26 -0.12 -3.78
CA LEU A 48 6.04 0.92 -3.11
C LEU A 48 6.11 0.53 -1.63
N PRO A 49 7.28 0.10 -1.13
CA PRO A 49 7.40 -0.45 0.22
C PRO A 49 7.44 0.63 1.30
N GLY A 50 7.43 0.16 2.55
CA GLY A 50 7.64 1.00 3.73
C GLY A 50 9.09 1.43 3.91
N GLY A 51 9.28 2.41 4.79
CA GLY A 51 10.58 2.98 5.12
C GLY A 51 10.50 4.49 5.36
N PHE A 52 11.60 5.18 5.10
CA PHE A 52 11.76 6.63 5.24
C PHE A 52 12.45 7.17 3.99
N SER A 53 11.74 7.16 2.86
CA SER A 53 12.31 7.53 1.57
C SER A 53 12.94 8.93 1.60
N TYR A 54 14.22 8.99 1.21
CA TYR A 54 15.06 10.20 1.28
C TYR A 54 15.14 10.84 2.67
N GLY A 55 14.95 10.02 3.76
CA GLY A 55 15.01 10.48 5.14
C GLY A 55 13.80 11.30 5.59
N ASP A 56 12.68 11.24 4.86
CA ASP A 56 11.44 11.99 5.11
C ASP A 56 11.64 13.52 5.27
N TYR A 57 12.70 14.05 4.67
CA TYR A 57 12.93 15.49 4.61
C TYR A 57 11.76 16.21 3.91
N LEU A 58 11.36 17.35 4.40
CA LEU A 58 10.17 18.13 4.10
C LEU A 58 8.92 17.49 4.72
N ARG A 59 8.44 16.38 4.20
CA ARG A 59 7.43 15.44 4.72
C ARG A 59 7.57 14.09 4.03
N CYS A 60 7.02 13.06 4.65
CA CYS A 60 7.14 11.68 4.17
C CYS A 60 6.64 11.54 2.73
N GLY A 61 7.44 10.93 1.88
CA GLY A 61 7.12 10.69 0.47
C GLY A 61 7.30 11.89 -0.47
N ALA A 62 7.45 13.12 0.05
CA ALA A 62 7.45 14.33 -0.78
C ALA A 62 8.60 14.39 -1.78
N ILE A 63 9.79 13.91 -1.43
CA ILE A 63 10.93 13.89 -2.34
C ILE A 63 10.82 12.69 -3.29
N ALA A 64 10.36 11.55 -2.80
CA ALA A 64 10.24 10.32 -3.58
C ALA A 64 9.35 10.48 -4.82
N ARG A 65 8.29 11.34 -4.77
CA ARG A 65 7.44 11.63 -5.93
C ARG A 65 8.19 12.11 -7.18
N PHE A 66 9.38 12.70 -6.99
CA PHE A 66 10.22 13.23 -8.09
C PHE A 66 11.28 12.24 -8.56
N ALA A 67 11.34 11.04 -7.99
CA ALA A 67 12.26 10.00 -8.45
C ALA A 67 11.93 9.60 -9.91
N PRO A 68 12.93 9.36 -10.78
CA PRO A 68 12.71 8.99 -12.18
C PRO A 68 11.69 7.84 -12.35
N VAL A 69 11.80 6.78 -11.56
CA VAL A 69 10.88 5.63 -11.63
C VAL A 69 9.43 6.02 -11.39
N MET A 70 9.16 7.05 -10.57
CA MET A 70 7.78 7.46 -10.24
C MET A 70 7.04 8.06 -11.44
N GLY A 71 7.72 8.75 -12.35
CA GLY A 71 7.10 9.22 -13.58
C GLY A 71 6.50 8.08 -14.39
N THR A 72 7.27 7.02 -14.59
CA THR A 72 6.82 5.82 -15.32
C THR A 72 5.72 5.06 -14.56
N ILE A 73 5.83 4.96 -13.23
CA ILE A 73 4.81 4.30 -12.40
C ILE A 73 3.49 5.07 -12.42
N ILE A 74 3.51 6.40 -12.32
CA ILE A 74 2.31 7.24 -12.40
C ILE A 74 1.60 7.04 -13.74
N ASP A 75 2.34 7.09 -14.85
CA ASP A 75 1.79 6.86 -16.17
C ASP A 75 1.21 5.44 -16.32
N ALA A 76 1.90 4.44 -15.79
CA ALA A 76 1.44 3.05 -15.82
C ALA A 76 0.18 2.86 -14.96
N ALA A 77 0.12 3.46 -13.77
CA ALA A 77 -1.06 3.44 -12.90
C ALA A 77 -2.28 4.07 -13.57
N HIS A 78 -2.11 5.20 -14.27
CA HIS A 78 -3.18 5.82 -15.05
C HIS A 78 -3.66 4.93 -16.21
N ARG A 79 -2.79 4.09 -16.78
CA ARG A 79 -3.17 3.07 -17.77
C ARG A 79 -3.82 1.82 -17.18
N GLY A 80 -3.83 1.68 -15.84
CA GLY A 80 -4.49 0.60 -15.11
C GLY A 80 -3.55 -0.44 -14.51
N MET A 81 -2.23 -0.21 -14.50
CA MET A 81 -1.30 -1.09 -13.80
C MET A 81 -1.62 -1.10 -12.29
N PRO A 82 -1.75 -2.27 -11.64
CA PRO A 82 -1.91 -2.35 -10.19
C PRO A 82 -0.70 -1.79 -9.45
N VAL A 83 -0.95 -0.89 -8.47
CA VAL A 83 0.08 -0.28 -7.63
C VAL A 83 -0.32 -0.37 -6.16
N PHE A 84 0.56 -0.88 -5.32
CA PHE A 84 0.35 -0.97 -3.88
C PHE A 84 1.37 -0.13 -3.12
N GLY A 85 0.92 0.85 -2.37
CA GLY A 85 1.76 1.63 -1.47
C GLY A 85 1.57 1.22 -0.02
N ILE A 86 2.62 0.72 0.61
CA ILE A 86 2.63 0.27 2.00
C ILE A 86 3.33 1.32 2.85
N CYS A 87 2.70 1.81 3.92
CA CYS A 87 3.24 2.78 4.86
C CYS A 87 3.84 4.01 4.13
N ASN A 88 5.15 4.12 4.01
CA ASN A 88 5.80 5.18 3.24
C ASN A 88 5.38 5.18 1.76
N GLY A 89 5.12 4.01 1.18
CA GLY A 89 4.54 3.90 -0.16
C GLY A 89 3.15 4.55 -0.27
N PHE A 90 2.30 4.42 0.76
CA PHE A 90 1.01 5.12 0.79
C PHE A 90 1.20 6.64 0.86
N GLN A 91 2.15 7.13 1.65
CA GLN A 91 2.51 8.55 1.70
C GLN A 91 2.93 9.05 0.31
N ILE A 92 3.77 8.31 -0.41
CA ILE A 92 4.20 8.61 -1.78
C ILE A 92 3.00 8.67 -2.74
N LEU A 93 2.05 7.72 -2.64
CA LEU A 93 0.84 7.71 -3.48
C LEU A 93 -0.04 8.94 -3.25
N CYS A 94 -0.13 9.44 -2.03
CA CYS A 94 -0.83 10.71 -1.75
C CYS A 94 -0.04 11.91 -2.30
N GLU A 95 1.27 11.95 -2.15
CA GLU A 95 2.12 13.03 -2.68
C GLU A 95 2.14 13.11 -4.21
N THR A 96 1.94 11.97 -4.89
CA THR A 96 1.81 11.90 -6.35
C THR A 96 0.40 12.18 -6.84
N HIS A 97 -0.58 12.34 -5.94
CA HIS A 97 -2.01 12.48 -6.24
C HIS A 97 -2.62 11.26 -6.97
N LEU A 98 -1.98 10.11 -6.93
CA LEU A 98 -2.61 8.85 -7.33
C LEU A 98 -3.69 8.42 -6.34
N LEU A 99 -3.56 8.86 -5.08
CA LEU A 99 -4.59 8.74 -4.04
C LEU A 99 -4.88 10.13 -3.46
N PRO A 100 -6.14 10.43 -3.07
CA PRO A 100 -6.51 11.70 -2.45
C PRO A 100 -6.06 11.77 -0.99
N GLY A 101 -6.03 12.98 -0.43
CA GLY A 101 -5.68 13.23 0.97
C GLY A 101 -4.17 13.28 1.22
N ALA A 102 -3.79 13.14 2.47
CA ALA A 102 -2.40 13.17 2.93
C ALA A 102 -2.22 12.35 4.22
N LEU A 103 -0.99 11.96 4.50
CA LEU A 103 -0.61 11.35 5.78
C LEU A 103 0.11 12.40 6.64
N THR A 104 -0.26 12.51 7.90
CA THR A 104 0.29 13.46 8.85
C THR A 104 0.88 12.74 10.06
N ARG A 105 1.58 13.50 10.90
CA ARG A 105 2.08 12.97 12.17
C ARG A 105 0.95 12.40 12.99
N ASN A 106 1.26 11.30 13.69
CA ASN A 106 0.33 10.71 14.65
C ASN A 106 -0.10 11.79 15.64
N ASP A 107 -1.39 11.82 16.00
CA ASP A 107 -1.98 12.84 16.84
C ASP A 107 -1.33 12.98 18.23
N HIS A 108 -0.85 11.87 18.78
CA HIS A 108 -0.11 11.80 20.05
C HIS A 108 1.41 12.03 19.90
N LEU A 109 1.93 12.29 18.69
CA LEU A 109 3.33 12.62 18.37
C LEU A 109 4.37 11.53 18.67
N HIS A 110 3.93 10.31 18.93
CA HIS A 110 4.81 9.17 19.19
C HIS A 110 4.82 8.19 18.03
N PHE A 111 5.95 7.51 17.83
CA PHE A 111 6.03 6.37 16.93
C PHE A 111 5.26 5.19 17.52
N VAL A 112 4.42 4.53 16.71
CA VAL A 112 3.67 3.34 17.09
C VAL A 112 4.31 2.13 16.40
N CYS A 113 4.53 1.04 17.15
CA CYS A 113 4.95 -0.25 16.62
C CYS A 113 4.21 -1.34 17.38
N ARG A 114 3.23 -1.99 16.72
CA ARG A 114 2.42 -3.05 17.34
C ARG A 114 1.65 -3.85 16.28
N ASP A 115 1.09 -4.98 16.67
CA ASP A 115 0.08 -5.67 15.90
C ASP A 115 -1.24 -4.89 15.97
N GLN A 116 -1.90 -4.73 14.83
CA GLN A 116 -3.11 -3.93 14.71
C GLN A 116 -4.20 -4.72 14.01
N LYS A 117 -5.39 -4.73 14.62
CA LYS A 117 -6.60 -5.24 13.98
C LYS A 117 -7.13 -4.25 12.95
N LEU A 118 -7.53 -4.79 11.81
CA LEU A 118 -8.21 -4.06 10.74
C LEU A 118 -9.48 -4.80 10.34
N ARG A 119 -10.45 -4.07 9.81
CA ARG A 119 -11.58 -4.63 9.07
C ARG A 119 -11.46 -4.24 7.61
N ILE A 120 -11.57 -5.23 6.73
CA ILE A 120 -11.60 -5.01 5.28
C ILE A 120 -12.98 -4.51 4.89
N GLU A 121 -13.03 -3.34 4.27
CA GLU A 121 -14.28 -2.69 3.84
C GLU A 121 -14.54 -2.92 2.35
N ASN A 122 -13.50 -2.89 1.51
CA ASN A 122 -13.60 -3.04 0.06
C ASN A 122 -12.84 -4.28 -0.41
N THR A 123 -13.49 -5.11 -1.20
CA THR A 123 -12.96 -6.33 -1.82
C THR A 123 -13.01 -6.27 -3.36
N ALA A 124 -13.16 -5.08 -3.94
CA ALA A 124 -13.25 -4.88 -5.39
C ALA A 124 -11.98 -4.29 -6.02
N SER A 125 -10.94 -4.02 -5.22
CA SER A 125 -9.67 -3.55 -5.74
C SER A 125 -8.76 -4.70 -6.16
N ASP A 126 -7.79 -4.44 -7.05
CA ASP A 126 -6.82 -5.46 -7.51
C ASP A 126 -6.03 -6.11 -6.36
N TRP A 127 -5.97 -5.46 -5.20
CA TRP A 127 -5.21 -5.90 -4.03
C TRP A 127 -6.07 -6.51 -2.92
N THR A 128 -7.39 -6.58 -3.11
CA THR A 128 -8.32 -7.05 -2.06
C THR A 128 -9.34 -8.09 -2.54
N LEU A 129 -9.23 -8.57 -3.78
CA LEU A 129 -10.20 -9.48 -4.41
C LEU A 129 -10.44 -10.79 -3.63
N ASP A 130 -9.41 -11.32 -2.98
CA ASP A 130 -9.46 -12.60 -2.29
C ASP A 130 -9.90 -12.49 -0.82
N PHE A 131 -10.21 -11.27 -0.35
CA PHE A 131 -10.82 -11.06 0.97
C PHE A 131 -12.33 -11.23 0.94
N THR A 132 -12.90 -11.49 2.12
CA THR A 132 -14.33 -11.44 2.35
C THR A 132 -14.71 -10.05 2.91
N PRO A 133 -15.82 -9.42 2.43
CA PRO A 133 -16.27 -8.16 3.00
C PRO A 133 -16.49 -8.25 4.52
N GLY A 134 -15.94 -7.29 5.26
CA GLY A 134 -16.00 -7.28 6.72
C GLY A 134 -15.00 -8.21 7.42
N GLN A 135 -14.13 -8.88 6.68
CA GLN A 135 -13.09 -9.74 7.27
C GLN A 135 -12.20 -8.95 8.21
N GLU A 136 -12.04 -9.46 9.43
CA GLU A 136 -11.06 -8.94 10.39
C GLU A 136 -9.71 -9.61 10.17
N ILE A 137 -8.65 -8.81 10.18
CA ILE A 137 -7.26 -9.24 10.00
C ILE A 137 -6.37 -8.62 11.07
N VAL A 138 -5.22 -9.24 11.32
CA VAL A 138 -4.20 -8.72 12.22
C VAL A 138 -2.88 -8.62 11.49
N ILE A 139 -2.39 -7.39 11.30
CA ILE A 139 -1.11 -7.12 10.64
C ILE A 139 -0.28 -6.09 11.41
N PRO A 140 1.06 -6.13 11.34
CA PRO A 140 1.91 -5.16 12.02
C PRO A 140 1.68 -3.74 11.54
N LEU A 141 1.76 -2.80 12.45
CA LEU A 141 1.75 -1.36 12.20
C LEU A 141 3.00 -0.75 12.82
N LYS A 142 3.72 0.06 12.06
CA LYS A 142 4.89 0.83 12.53
C LYS A 142 4.96 2.16 11.80
N ASN A 143 4.59 3.25 12.46
CA ASN A 143 4.62 4.59 11.87
C ASN A 143 4.73 5.70 12.92
N GLY A 144 5.32 6.84 12.50
CA GLY A 144 5.28 8.11 13.21
C GLY A 144 4.40 9.15 12.50
N GLU A 145 4.12 8.93 11.22
CA GLU A 145 3.31 9.79 10.36
C GLU A 145 2.30 8.93 9.57
N GLY A 146 1.31 8.40 10.28
CA GLY A 146 0.32 7.47 9.72
C GLY A 146 -1.12 7.98 9.74
N GLY A 147 -1.37 9.17 10.32
CA GLY A 147 -2.70 9.75 10.40
C GLY A 147 -3.20 10.21 9.04
N TYR A 148 -4.15 9.48 8.44
CA TYR A 148 -4.77 9.88 7.18
C TYR A 148 -5.71 11.06 7.39
N VAL A 149 -5.57 12.10 6.55
CA VAL A 149 -6.39 13.29 6.56
C VAL A 149 -6.85 13.67 5.16
N ALA A 150 -8.09 14.13 5.06
CA ALA A 150 -8.65 14.75 3.87
C ALA A 150 -9.77 15.72 4.31
N ASP A 151 -10.22 16.58 3.41
CA ASP A 151 -11.44 17.39 3.64
C ASP A 151 -12.69 16.50 3.69
N GLU A 152 -13.78 17.01 4.31
CA GLU A 152 -14.98 16.21 4.53
C GLU A 152 -15.61 15.75 3.20
N ASP A 153 -15.62 16.59 2.16
CA ASP A 153 -16.16 16.22 0.85
C ASP A 153 -15.38 15.05 0.22
N THR A 154 -14.06 15.01 0.40
CA THR A 154 -13.23 13.89 -0.03
C THR A 154 -13.49 12.64 0.80
N LEU A 155 -13.62 12.77 2.12
CA LEU A 155 -13.97 11.65 3.00
C LEU A 155 -15.34 11.06 2.66
N ASP A 156 -16.34 11.91 2.40
CA ASP A 156 -17.69 11.50 2.02
C ASP A 156 -17.68 10.77 0.65
N ARG A 157 -16.90 11.25 -0.32
CA ARG A 157 -16.72 10.55 -1.61
C ARG A 157 -16.05 9.20 -1.43
N LEU A 158 -14.97 9.12 -0.65
CA LEU A 158 -14.28 7.84 -0.39
C LEU A 158 -15.22 6.80 0.20
N GLU A 159 -16.08 7.20 1.13
CA GLU A 159 -17.08 6.29 1.72
C GLU A 159 -18.22 5.98 0.75
N GLY A 160 -18.79 6.99 0.10
CA GLY A 160 -19.91 6.84 -0.82
C GLY A 160 -19.59 5.99 -2.04
N ASP A 161 -18.35 6.09 -2.54
CA ASP A 161 -17.85 5.31 -3.67
C ASP A 161 -17.27 3.94 -3.24
N GLY A 162 -17.29 3.62 -1.93
CA GLY A 162 -16.74 2.38 -1.40
C GLY A 162 -15.22 2.27 -1.57
N ARG A 163 -14.48 3.38 -1.52
CA ARG A 163 -13.03 3.45 -1.77
C ARG A 163 -12.18 3.33 -0.50
N VAL A 164 -12.79 3.14 0.66
CA VAL A 164 -12.07 2.78 1.89
C VAL A 164 -11.77 1.28 1.81
N ILE A 165 -10.48 0.92 1.83
CA ILE A 165 -10.02 -0.48 1.77
C ILE A 165 -10.16 -1.16 3.13
N ALA A 166 -9.70 -0.48 4.18
CA ALA A 166 -9.68 -1.02 5.53
C ALA A 166 -9.79 0.08 6.58
N ARG A 167 -10.34 -0.28 7.74
CA ARG A 167 -10.40 0.58 8.92
C ARG A 167 -9.69 -0.06 10.10
N TYR A 168 -9.11 0.79 10.94
CA TYR A 168 -8.62 0.37 12.25
C TYR A 168 -9.76 -0.08 13.15
N LEU A 169 -9.57 -1.19 13.87
CA LEU A 169 -10.48 -1.69 14.88
C LEU A 169 -9.90 -1.52 16.28
N ASP A 170 -10.80 -1.52 17.27
CA ASP A 170 -10.54 -1.40 18.71
C ASP A 170 -9.94 -0.03 19.10
N VAL A 171 -8.83 0.36 18.51
CA VAL A 171 -8.12 1.61 18.77
C VAL A 171 -7.62 2.20 17.47
N ASN A 172 -7.90 3.49 17.24
CA ASN A 172 -7.24 4.26 16.19
C ASN A 172 -5.80 4.60 16.64
N PRO A 173 -4.78 4.08 15.94
CA PRO A 173 -3.40 4.14 16.45
C PRO A 173 -2.69 5.47 16.19
N ASN A 174 -3.22 6.34 15.32
CA ASN A 174 -2.48 7.47 14.77
C ASN A 174 -3.33 8.73 14.51
N GLY A 175 -4.61 8.71 14.88
CA GLY A 175 -5.53 9.84 14.66
C GLY A 175 -6.04 9.93 13.21
N SER A 176 -6.00 8.84 12.46
CA SER A 176 -6.53 8.77 11.10
C SER A 176 -8.03 9.11 11.07
N ARG A 177 -8.43 10.00 10.14
CA ARG A 177 -9.84 10.39 10.02
C ARG A 177 -10.71 9.17 9.71
N ARG A 178 -11.85 9.08 10.43
CA ARG A 178 -12.83 8.00 10.27
C ARG A 178 -12.22 6.59 10.37
N ASP A 179 -11.15 6.42 11.16
CA ASP A 179 -10.40 5.17 11.35
C ASP A 179 -9.85 4.58 10.04
N ILE A 180 -9.69 5.36 8.99
CA ILE A 180 -9.21 4.89 7.70
C ILE A 180 -7.77 4.40 7.81
N ALA A 181 -7.54 3.11 7.54
CA ALA A 181 -6.21 2.49 7.50
C ALA A 181 -5.65 2.42 6.08
N GLY A 182 -6.52 2.43 5.06
CA GLY A 182 -6.15 2.38 3.66
C GLY A 182 -7.29 2.72 2.73
N ILE A 183 -6.94 3.18 1.53
CA ILE A 183 -7.88 3.62 0.49
C ILE A 183 -7.45 3.13 -0.89
N THR A 184 -8.37 3.20 -1.85
CA THR A 184 -8.09 2.95 -3.27
C THR A 184 -8.48 4.15 -4.14
N ASN A 185 -7.94 4.21 -5.35
CA ASN A 185 -8.39 5.16 -6.38
C ASN A 185 -9.74 4.71 -7.00
N GLU A 186 -10.31 5.53 -7.90
CA GLU A 186 -11.60 5.26 -8.53
C GLU A 186 -11.63 3.97 -9.36
N ARG A 187 -10.51 3.56 -9.95
CA ARG A 187 -10.41 2.35 -10.77
C ARG A 187 -10.15 1.07 -9.96
N GLY A 188 -9.79 1.19 -8.68
CA GLY A 188 -9.44 0.05 -7.83
C GLY A 188 -8.05 -0.54 -8.07
N ASN A 189 -7.24 0.03 -8.96
CA ASN A 189 -5.90 -0.48 -9.28
C ASN A 189 -4.78 0.10 -8.41
N VAL A 190 -4.99 1.26 -7.78
CA VAL A 190 -4.01 1.88 -6.87
C VAL A 190 -4.53 1.80 -5.45
N VAL A 191 -3.79 1.14 -4.57
CA VAL A 191 -4.14 0.96 -3.16
C VAL A 191 -3.03 1.50 -2.28
N GLY A 192 -3.40 2.24 -1.24
CA GLY A 192 -2.52 2.64 -0.15
C GLY A 192 -3.00 2.05 1.17
N LEU A 193 -2.09 1.47 1.94
CA LEU A 193 -2.34 0.89 3.25
C LEU A 193 -1.24 1.30 4.23
N MET A 194 -1.61 1.81 5.40
CA MET A 194 -0.60 2.26 6.38
C MET A 194 0.03 1.09 7.16
N PRO A 195 -0.71 0.07 7.62
CA PRO A 195 -0.13 -1.15 8.17
C PRO A 195 0.68 -1.96 7.15
N HIS A 196 1.48 -2.92 7.63
CA HIS A 196 2.49 -3.66 6.89
C HIS A 196 2.09 -5.11 6.62
N PRO A 197 1.36 -5.41 5.52
CA PRO A 197 0.96 -6.79 5.20
C PRO A 197 2.16 -7.70 4.88
N GLU A 198 3.28 -7.14 4.37
CA GLU A 198 4.50 -7.89 4.07
C GLU A 198 5.15 -8.53 5.30
N HIS A 199 4.82 -8.06 6.50
CA HIS A 199 5.24 -8.66 7.77
C HIS A 199 4.25 -9.66 8.35
N ALA A 200 3.15 -9.96 7.67
CA ALA A 200 2.15 -10.95 8.07
C ALA A 200 1.88 -11.94 6.92
N VAL A 201 2.93 -12.54 6.36
CA VAL A 201 2.85 -13.46 5.23
C VAL A 201 3.18 -14.90 5.59
N GLU A 202 3.74 -15.13 6.76
CA GLU A 202 4.02 -16.46 7.30
C GLU A 202 4.00 -16.47 8.84
N SER A 203 3.62 -17.61 9.42
CA SER A 203 3.39 -17.74 10.86
C SER A 203 4.67 -17.70 11.71
N LEU A 204 5.85 -17.85 11.09
CA LEU A 204 7.12 -17.86 11.82
C LEU A 204 7.58 -16.45 12.22
N THR A 205 7.26 -15.45 11.41
CA THR A 205 7.79 -14.09 11.54
C THR A 205 6.73 -13.03 11.78
N GLY A 206 5.45 -13.35 11.57
CA GLY A 206 4.34 -12.39 11.71
C GLY A 206 3.32 -12.82 12.78
N PRO A 207 2.43 -11.90 13.18
CA PRO A 207 1.34 -12.21 14.11
C PRO A 207 0.26 -13.10 13.48
N SER A 208 0.22 -13.14 12.14
CA SER A 208 -0.73 -13.88 11.33
C SER A 208 -0.16 -14.13 9.92
N THR A 209 -0.98 -14.71 9.04
CA THR A 209 -0.71 -14.80 7.59
C THR A 209 -1.70 -13.96 6.76
N ASP A 210 -2.44 -13.08 7.39
CA ASP A 210 -3.52 -12.30 6.77
C ASP A 210 -3.00 -11.35 5.69
N GLY A 211 -1.76 -10.87 5.84
CA GLY A 211 -1.11 -9.99 4.87
C GLY A 211 -0.84 -10.64 3.52
N LEU A 212 -0.71 -11.98 3.48
CA LEU A 212 -0.47 -12.72 2.24
C LEU A 212 -1.63 -12.56 1.25
N ILE A 213 -2.86 -12.36 1.74
CA ILE A 213 -4.05 -12.25 0.91
C ILE A 213 -3.98 -11.03 -0.01
N PHE A 214 -3.35 -9.91 0.40
CA PHE A 214 -3.16 -8.75 -0.47
C PHE A 214 -2.33 -9.11 -1.71
N PHE A 215 -1.23 -9.82 -1.53
CA PHE A 215 -0.35 -10.23 -2.64
C PHE A 215 -0.99 -11.32 -3.51
N ALA A 216 -1.73 -12.24 -2.92
CA ALA A 216 -2.52 -13.25 -3.63
C ALA A 216 -3.61 -12.60 -4.50
N SER A 217 -4.32 -11.60 -3.96
CA SER A 217 -5.34 -10.83 -4.70
C SER A 217 -4.78 -10.18 -5.96
N ALA A 218 -3.57 -9.58 -5.87
CA ALA A 218 -2.93 -9.00 -7.04
C ALA A 218 -2.65 -10.05 -8.12
N LEU A 219 -2.17 -11.23 -7.74
CA LEU A 219 -1.94 -12.33 -8.69
C LEU A 219 -3.25 -12.82 -9.31
N SER A 220 -4.32 -12.94 -8.52
CA SER A 220 -5.67 -13.31 -8.99
C SER A 220 -6.20 -12.28 -9.99
N SER A 221 -6.04 -10.98 -9.72
CA SER A 221 -6.43 -9.90 -10.62
C SER A 221 -5.68 -9.95 -11.96
N LEU A 222 -4.37 -10.09 -11.92
CA LEU A 222 -3.52 -10.16 -13.10
C LEU A 222 -3.86 -11.38 -13.98
N MET A 223 -4.16 -12.53 -13.37
CA MET A 223 -4.61 -13.73 -14.10
C MET A 223 -5.98 -13.52 -14.76
N ALA A 224 -6.91 -12.88 -14.09
CA ALA A 224 -8.24 -12.56 -14.64
C ALA A 224 -8.16 -11.54 -15.79
N GLY A 225 -7.23 -10.57 -15.72
CA GLY A 225 -6.99 -9.57 -16.77
C GLY A 225 -6.32 -10.15 -18.02
N ALA A 226 -5.46 -11.15 -17.88
CA ALA A 226 -4.77 -11.81 -18.99
C ALA A 226 -5.71 -12.69 -19.86
N GLY A 227 -6.92 -12.95 -19.39
CA GLY A 227 -7.95 -13.71 -20.12
C GLY A 227 -8.92 -12.86 -20.94
N ARG A 228 -8.75 -11.52 -20.95
CA ARG A 228 -9.58 -10.58 -21.71
C ARG A 228 -8.76 -9.98 -22.84
#